data_f907414bf422fc7c5327e46fd302ac4e
#
_entry.id   f907414bf422fc7c5327e46fd302ac4e
#
_cell.length_a   1.000
_cell.length_b   1.000
_cell.length_c   1.000
_cell.angle_alpha   90.00
_cell.angle_beta   90.00
_cell.angle_gamma   90.00
#
_symmetry.space_group_name_H-M   'P 1'
#
loop_
_entity.id
_entity.type
_entity.pdbx_description
1 polymer ?
#
loop_
_entity_poly.entity_id
_entity_poly.type
_entity_poly.pdbx_seq_one_letter_code
_entity_poly.pdbx_strand_id
1 'polypeptide(L)'
;MAKRIQFSAHGGPEVLEYVDYTPAEPGPQQVRVRNEAIGLNFIDTYFRSGLYAPPALPSGLGAEGAGVVDAVGSEVTQFKVGDRVAYGSGPLGAYSELHVLPAANLVHLPDGISFEQAAGAMLKGLTVQYLLRQTYELKGGETILFHAAAGGVGSLACQWAKALGVKLIGTVSSPEKAALAKSLGAWETIDYSKENVAQRVLELTDGKKVPVVYDGVGKDTWLTSLDSVAPRGLVVSFGNASGAVDGVNLGILAAKGSLYVTRPTLATYASNPKDLQAMADDLFSMIKNGKVRIDINQRFSLADAAKAQTELSGRRTTGSTILLP
;
A
#
# COMPACT_ATOMS: atom_id res chain seq x y z
N MET A 1 7.24 6.38 -30.03
CA MET A 1 7.63 5.31 -29.08
C MET A 1 7.29 5.81 -27.69
N ALA A 2 6.76 4.96 -26.83
CA ALA A 2 6.42 5.30 -25.45
C ALA A 2 7.64 5.04 -24.54
N LYS A 3 7.63 5.62 -23.35
CA LYS A 3 8.68 5.46 -22.33
C LYS A 3 8.23 4.56 -21.18
N ARG A 4 9.16 3.80 -20.61
CA ARG A 4 8.96 3.02 -19.38
C ARG A 4 10.22 2.91 -18.55
N ILE A 5 10.04 2.53 -17.28
CA ILE A 5 11.10 2.02 -16.44
C ILE A 5 11.14 0.49 -16.54
N GLN A 6 12.33 -0.05 -16.71
CA GLN A 6 12.61 -1.48 -16.61
C GLN A 6 13.87 -1.73 -15.80
N PHE A 7 14.09 -2.99 -15.43
CA PHE A 7 15.35 -3.46 -14.83
C PHE A 7 15.70 -4.85 -15.35
N SER A 8 17.00 -5.06 -15.58
CA SER A 8 17.54 -6.30 -16.16
C SER A 8 18.24 -7.20 -15.14
N ALA A 9 18.52 -6.66 -13.93
CA ALA A 9 19.10 -7.36 -12.80
C ALA A 9 18.56 -6.81 -11.50
N HIS A 10 18.56 -7.63 -10.44
CA HIS A 10 18.23 -7.14 -9.10
C HIS A 10 19.34 -6.26 -8.54
N GLY A 11 18.96 -5.25 -7.75
CA GLY A 11 19.93 -4.33 -7.15
C GLY A 11 19.31 -3.15 -6.44
N GLY A 12 20.10 -2.11 -6.22
CA GLY A 12 19.67 -0.82 -5.72
C GLY A 12 18.92 -0.02 -6.80
N PRO A 13 18.52 1.24 -6.49
CA PRO A 13 17.77 2.08 -7.44
C PRO A 13 18.50 2.31 -8.78
N GLU A 14 19.82 2.17 -8.80
CA GLU A 14 20.68 2.33 -9.99
C GLU A 14 20.43 1.31 -11.11
N VAL A 15 19.74 0.20 -10.83
CA VAL A 15 19.40 -0.79 -11.86
C VAL A 15 18.18 -0.41 -12.69
N LEU A 16 17.49 0.69 -12.33
CA LEU A 16 16.31 1.17 -13.04
C LEU A 16 16.71 1.95 -14.28
N GLU A 17 16.26 1.50 -15.43
CA GLU A 17 16.53 2.08 -16.74
C GLU A 17 15.29 2.74 -17.32
N TYR A 18 15.39 4.01 -17.75
CA TYR A 18 14.33 4.71 -18.47
C TYR A 18 14.54 4.53 -19.97
N VAL A 19 13.68 3.75 -20.59
CA VAL A 19 13.87 3.27 -21.98
C VAL A 19 12.68 3.54 -22.88
N ASP A 20 12.96 3.64 -24.17
CA ASP A 20 11.93 3.58 -25.21
C ASP A 20 11.41 2.13 -25.35
N TYR A 21 10.12 2.00 -25.58
CA TYR A 21 9.52 0.70 -25.88
C TYR A 21 8.30 0.85 -26.82
N THR A 22 7.93 -0.24 -27.46
CA THR A 22 6.69 -0.35 -28.22
C THR A 22 5.66 -1.05 -27.35
N PRO A 23 4.58 -0.36 -26.92
CA PRO A 23 3.51 -0.98 -26.14
C PRO A 23 2.87 -2.13 -26.93
N ALA A 24 2.58 -3.24 -26.26
CA ALA A 24 1.85 -4.34 -26.85
C ALA A 24 0.40 -3.92 -27.14
N GLU A 25 -0.22 -4.55 -28.16
CA GLU A 25 -1.66 -4.50 -28.31
C GLU A 25 -2.33 -5.31 -27.18
N PRO A 26 -3.47 -4.86 -26.65
CA PRO A 26 -4.16 -5.61 -25.60
C PRO A 26 -4.70 -6.94 -26.16
N GLY A 27 -4.42 -8.03 -25.45
CA GLY A 27 -5.05 -9.33 -25.71
C GLY A 27 -6.57 -9.29 -25.47
N PRO A 28 -7.31 -10.37 -25.81
CA PRO A 28 -8.78 -10.34 -25.82
C PRO A 28 -9.43 -9.79 -24.54
N GLN A 29 -8.88 -10.11 -23.35
CA GLN A 29 -9.41 -9.68 -22.05
C GLN A 29 -8.58 -8.57 -21.39
N GLN A 30 -7.73 -7.88 -22.15
CA GLN A 30 -6.85 -6.85 -21.65
C GLN A 30 -7.26 -5.45 -22.10
N VAL A 31 -6.79 -4.47 -21.37
CA VAL A 31 -6.95 -3.05 -21.64
C VAL A 31 -5.57 -2.40 -21.64
N ARG A 32 -5.33 -1.49 -22.59
CA ARG A 32 -4.18 -0.59 -22.54
C ARG A 32 -4.62 0.72 -21.92
N VAL A 33 -3.94 1.11 -20.84
CA VAL A 33 -4.18 2.38 -20.14
C VAL A 33 -3.04 3.34 -20.44
N ARG A 34 -3.39 4.55 -20.87
CA ARG A 34 -2.47 5.68 -20.88
C ARG A 34 -2.47 6.28 -19.49
N ASN A 35 -1.35 6.09 -18.78
CA ASN A 35 -1.20 6.58 -17.42
C ASN A 35 -1.12 8.11 -17.40
N GLU A 36 -1.86 8.74 -16.52
CA GLU A 36 -1.78 10.17 -16.19
C GLU A 36 -1.02 10.38 -14.86
N ALA A 37 -1.03 9.36 -13.98
CA ALA A 37 -0.26 9.32 -12.76
C ALA A 37 -0.02 7.85 -12.34
N ILE A 38 1.12 7.61 -11.71
CA ILE A 38 1.60 6.28 -11.32
C ILE A 38 1.93 6.31 -9.84
N GLY A 39 1.45 5.35 -9.08
CA GLY A 39 1.75 5.22 -7.65
C GLY A 39 3.10 4.56 -7.40
N LEU A 40 3.85 5.09 -6.43
CA LEU A 40 5.12 4.52 -5.98
C LEU A 40 4.93 3.88 -4.60
N ASN A 41 5.36 2.62 -4.47
CA ASN A 41 5.12 1.79 -3.29
C ASN A 41 6.35 1.01 -2.84
N PHE A 42 6.40 0.63 -1.56
CA PHE A 42 7.49 -0.21 -1.04
C PHE A 42 7.60 -1.56 -1.74
N ILE A 43 6.48 -2.16 -2.17
CA ILE A 43 6.50 -3.43 -2.89
C ILE A 43 7.31 -3.36 -4.20
N ASP A 44 7.38 -2.20 -4.83
CA ASP A 44 8.18 -1.99 -6.04
C ASP A 44 9.67 -2.18 -5.74
N THR A 45 10.11 -1.76 -4.55
CA THR A 45 11.49 -1.98 -4.10
C THR A 45 11.77 -3.46 -3.84
N TYR A 46 10.77 -4.26 -3.44
CA TYR A 46 10.94 -5.70 -3.20
C TYR A 46 11.17 -6.46 -4.51
N PHE A 47 10.47 -6.11 -5.57
CA PHE A 47 10.70 -6.67 -6.90
C PHE A 47 12.06 -6.26 -7.45
N ARG A 48 12.40 -4.98 -7.36
CA ARG A 48 13.69 -4.49 -7.83
C ARG A 48 14.86 -5.14 -7.10
N SER A 49 14.81 -5.28 -5.78
CA SER A 49 15.89 -5.84 -4.96
C SER A 49 15.99 -7.37 -4.98
N GLY A 50 15.00 -8.07 -5.54
CA GLY A 50 14.95 -9.53 -5.57
C GLY A 50 14.35 -10.18 -4.33
N LEU A 51 13.79 -9.41 -3.38
CA LEU A 51 13.01 -9.98 -2.27
C LEU A 51 11.76 -10.71 -2.80
N TYR A 52 11.15 -10.15 -3.87
CA TYR A 52 10.11 -10.81 -4.64
C TYR A 52 10.61 -11.02 -6.08
N ALA A 53 10.40 -12.23 -6.61
CA ALA A 53 10.78 -12.53 -7.97
C ALA A 53 9.76 -11.93 -8.97
N PRO A 54 10.21 -11.15 -9.97
CA PRO A 54 9.35 -10.82 -11.11
C PRO A 54 9.16 -12.07 -11.99
N PRO A 55 8.13 -12.09 -12.85
CA PRO A 55 7.89 -13.24 -13.76
C PRO A 55 9.07 -13.53 -14.70
N ALA A 56 9.79 -12.50 -15.14
CA ALA A 56 10.96 -12.60 -16.01
C ALA A 56 11.81 -11.33 -15.90
N LEU A 57 13.08 -11.41 -16.35
CA LEU A 57 13.97 -10.27 -16.57
C LEU A 57 14.32 -10.20 -18.07
N PRO A 58 14.40 -8.99 -18.68
CA PRO A 58 14.10 -7.68 -18.09
C PRO A 58 12.63 -7.54 -17.75
N SER A 59 12.33 -6.88 -16.62
CA SER A 59 10.97 -6.64 -16.11
C SER A 59 10.63 -5.15 -16.10
N GLY A 60 9.36 -4.84 -16.34
CA GLY A 60 8.77 -3.56 -15.92
C GLY A 60 8.60 -3.51 -14.41
N LEU A 61 8.19 -2.37 -13.88
CA LEU A 61 8.02 -2.14 -12.44
C LEU A 61 6.70 -1.41 -12.16
N GLY A 62 6.22 -1.54 -10.90
CA GLY A 62 4.99 -0.88 -10.45
C GLY A 62 3.72 -1.65 -10.78
N ALA A 63 2.72 -1.51 -9.92
CA ALA A 63 1.40 -2.15 -10.04
C ALA A 63 0.24 -1.20 -9.71
N GLU A 64 0.50 0.10 -9.59
CA GLU A 64 -0.50 1.13 -9.25
C GLU A 64 -0.44 2.27 -10.23
N GLY A 65 -1.60 2.70 -10.72
CA GLY A 65 -1.72 3.85 -11.60
C GLY A 65 -3.16 4.28 -11.82
N ALA A 66 -3.31 5.42 -12.48
CA ALA A 66 -4.58 5.94 -12.95
C ALA A 66 -4.39 6.68 -14.26
N GLY A 67 -5.37 6.58 -15.13
CA GLY A 67 -5.30 7.18 -16.45
C GLY A 67 -6.55 6.95 -17.27
N VAL A 68 -6.36 6.96 -18.58
CA VAL A 68 -7.44 6.83 -19.57
C VAL A 68 -7.24 5.56 -20.39
N VAL A 69 -8.31 4.85 -20.63
CA VAL A 69 -8.31 3.68 -21.53
C VAL A 69 -7.92 4.13 -22.95
N ASP A 70 -6.81 3.58 -23.45
CA ASP A 70 -6.26 3.88 -24.76
C ASP A 70 -6.69 2.85 -25.82
N ALA A 71 -6.77 1.57 -25.44
CA ALA A 71 -7.25 0.49 -26.28
C ALA A 71 -7.86 -0.63 -25.44
N VAL A 72 -8.78 -1.40 -26.04
CA VAL A 72 -9.45 -2.53 -25.38
C VAL A 72 -9.36 -3.78 -26.25
N GLY A 73 -9.20 -4.93 -25.61
CA GLY A 73 -9.26 -6.23 -26.27
C GLY A 73 -10.68 -6.62 -26.70
N SER A 74 -10.78 -7.57 -27.62
CA SER A 74 -12.04 -7.93 -28.29
C SER A 74 -13.13 -8.52 -27.38
N GLU A 75 -12.77 -9.03 -26.20
CA GLU A 75 -13.72 -9.61 -25.22
C GLU A 75 -14.04 -8.64 -24.06
N VAL A 76 -13.42 -7.46 -24.03
CA VAL A 76 -13.68 -6.46 -23.00
C VAL A 76 -14.98 -5.74 -23.28
N THR A 77 -15.94 -5.85 -22.38
CA THR A 77 -17.27 -5.22 -22.51
C THR A 77 -17.52 -4.14 -21.46
N GLN A 78 -16.79 -4.18 -20.34
CA GLN A 78 -16.99 -3.27 -19.20
C GLN A 78 -16.22 -1.94 -19.33
N PHE A 79 -15.28 -1.83 -20.25
CA PHE A 79 -14.51 -0.60 -20.51
C PHE A 79 -14.50 -0.25 -21.99
N LYS A 80 -14.38 1.04 -22.29
CA LYS A 80 -14.21 1.57 -23.65
C LYS A 80 -13.10 2.63 -23.67
N VAL A 81 -12.56 2.89 -24.85
CA VAL A 81 -11.59 3.97 -25.09
C VAL A 81 -12.15 5.30 -24.59
N GLY A 82 -11.33 6.02 -23.84
CA GLY A 82 -11.68 7.28 -23.20
C GLY A 82 -12.20 7.17 -21.76
N ASP A 83 -12.50 5.97 -21.26
CA ASP A 83 -12.92 5.80 -19.88
C ASP A 83 -11.78 6.16 -18.90
N ARG A 84 -12.12 6.85 -17.82
CA ARG A 84 -11.21 7.12 -16.70
C ARG A 84 -11.14 5.90 -15.81
N VAL A 85 -9.94 5.41 -15.56
CA VAL A 85 -9.71 4.18 -14.81
C VAL A 85 -8.58 4.31 -13.81
N ALA A 86 -8.58 3.41 -12.82
CA ALA A 86 -7.51 3.27 -11.84
C ALA A 86 -7.28 1.78 -11.51
N TYR A 87 -6.08 1.45 -11.05
CA TYR A 87 -5.70 0.11 -10.64
C TYR A 87 -4.65 0.17 -9.51
N GLY A 88 -4.65 -0.83 -8.64
CA GLY A 88 -3.70 -0.97 -7.53
C GLY A 88 -3.16 -2.40 -7.39
N SER A 89 -3.38 -3.23 -8.41
CA SER A 89 -2.91 -4.62 -8.49
C SER A 89 -2.77 -5.03 -9.95
N GLY A 90 -2.18 -6.19 -10.20
CA GLY A 90 -2.02 -6.73 -11.55
C GLY A 90 -0.57 -6.97 -11.92
N PRO A 91 -0.27 -7.15 -13.21
CA PRO A 91 1.09 -7.37 -13.68
C PRO A 91 1.97 -6.14 -13.45
N LEU A 92 3.27 -6.39 -13.26
CA LEU A 92 4.27 -5.32 -13.19
C LEU A 92 4.34 -4.57 -14.53
N GLY A 93 4.55 -3.26 -14.49
CA GLY A 93 4.67 -2.43 -15.70
C GLY A 93 4.00 -1.07 -15.61
N ALA A 94 3.40 -0.73 -14.46
CA ALA A 94 2.76 0.58 -14.26
C ALA A 94 3.72 1.77 -14.42
N TYR A 95 5.03 1.57 -14.21
CA TYR A 95 6.03 2.61 -14.45
C TYR A 95 6.27 2.81 -15.95
N SER A 96 5.24 3.22 -16.65
CA SER A 96 5.23 3.42 -18.10
C SER A 96 4.16 4.44 -18.51
N GLU A 97 4.35 5.06 -19.66
CA GLU A 97 3.31 5.93 -20.25
C GLU A 97 2.07 5.13 -20.66
N LEU A 98 2.26 3.90 -21.14
CA LEU A 98 1.18 3.00 -21.57
C LEU A 98 1.34 1.64 -20.89
N HIS A 99 0.32 1.16 -20.20
CA HIS A 99 0.35 -0.12 -19.50
C HIS A 99 -0.76 -1.05 -19.98
N VAL A 100 -0.40 -2.28 -20.34
CA VAL A 100 -1.37 -3.32 -20.73
C VAL A 100 -1.58 -4.27 -19.55
N LEU A 101 -2.85 -4.40 -19.12
CA LEU A 101 -3.20 -5.25 -17.99
C LEU A 101 -4.59 -5.89 -18.20
N PRO A 102 -4.90 -6.98 -17.46
CA PRO A 102 -6.24 -7.57 -17.52
C PRO A 102 -7.31 -6.57 -17.10
N ALA A 103 -8.42 -6.52 -17.84
CA ALA A 103 -9.57 -5.69 -17.50
C ALA A 103 -10.10 -5.95 -16.07
N ALA A 104 -9.92 -7.19 -15.58
CA ALA A 104 -10.29 -7.60 -14.24
C ALA A 104 -9.54 -6.86 -13.09
N ASN A 105 -8.42 -6.19 -13.40
CA ASN A 105 -7.64 -5.41 -12.42
C ASN A 105 -8.00 -3.92 -12.43
N LEU A 106 -8.89 -3.48 -13.31
CA LEU A 106 -9.29 -2.08 -13.44
C LEU A 106 -10.60 -1.80 -12.72
N VAL A 107 -10.70 -0.57 -12.22
CA VAL A 107 -11.97 0.01 -11.76
C VAL A 107 -12.21 1.34 -12.46
N HIS A 108 -13.47 1.69 -12.68
CA HIS A 108 -13.82 3.03 -13.15
C HIS A 108 -13.45 4.08 -12.09
N LEU A 109 -12.76 5.12 -12.51
CA LEU A 109 -12.45 6.26 -11.66
C LEU A 109 -13.61 7.25 -11.68
N PRO A 110 -14.32 7.42 -10.54
CA PRO A 110 -15.49 8.30 -10.51
C PRO A 110 -15.11 9.78 -10.64
N ASP A 111 -16.04 10.58 -11.11
CA ASP A 111 -15.90 12.02 -11.15
C ASP A 111 -15.63 12.60 -9.75
N GLY A 112 -14.81 13.67 -9.72
CA GLY A 112 -14.41 14.34 -8.48
C GLY A 112 -13.17 13.75 -7.81
N ILE A 113 -12.62 12.65 -8.32
CA ILE A 113 -11.30 12.11 -7.89
C ILE A 113 -10.32 12.31 -9.05
N SER A 114 -9.18 12.96 -8.80
CA SER A 114 -8.15 13.16 -9.82
C SER A 114 -7.34 11.90 -10.06
N PHE A 115 -6.65 11.80 -11.22
CA PHE A 115 -5.73 10.69 -11.49
C PHE A 115 -4.60 10.61 -10.46
N GLU A 116 -4.06 11.74 -10.05
CA GLU A 116 -3.03 11.77 -9.00
C GLU A 116 -3.55 11.23 -7.67
N GLN A 117 -4.76 11.64 -7.25
CA GLN A 117 -5.37 11.09 -6.03
C GLN A 117 -5.57 9.57 -6.15
N ALA A 118 -6.05 9.08 -7.28
CA ALA A 118 -6.24 7.66 -7.50
C ALA A 118 -4.90 6.90 -7.50
N ALA A 119 -3.89 7.37 -8.24
CA ALA A 119 -2.57 6.77 -8.26
C ALA A 119 -1.86 6.81 -6.89
N GLY A 120 -2.17 7.79 -6.05
CA GLY A 120 -1.67 7.86 -4.68
C GLY A 120 -2.46 7.02 -3.67
N ALA A 121 -3.60 6.46 -4.06
CA ALA A 121 -4.57 5.86 -3.15
C ALA A 121 -4.89 4.39 -3.43
N MET A 122 -4.88 3.92 -4.67
CA MET A 122 -5.46 2.61 -5.03
C MET A 122 -4.81 1.48 -4.24
N LEU A 123 -3.52 1.24 -4.38
CA LEU A 123 -2.85 0.14 -3.68
C LEU A 123 -2.90 0.34 -2.15
N LYS A 124 -2.59 1.54 -1.69
CA LYS A 124 -2.54 1.87 -0.27
C LYS A 124 -3.92 1.85 0.37
N GLY A 125 -4.91 2.45 -0.28
CA GLY A 125 -6.28 2.54 0.21
C GLY A 125 -7.00 1.19 0.19
N LEU A 126 -6.85 0.39 -0.88
CA LEU A 126 -7.36 -0.97 -0.92
C LEU A 126 -6.69 -1.84 0.16
N THR A 127 -5.40 -1.59 0.44
CA THR A 127 -4.70 -2.25 1.55
C THR A 127 -5.35 -1.89 2.89
N VAL A 128 -5.58 -0.62 3.16
CA VAL A 128 -6.25 -0.18 4.40
C VAL A 128 -7.67 -0.75 4.48
N GLN A 129 -8.39 -0.76 3.36
CA GLN A 129 -9.75 -1.30 3.31
C GLN A 129 -9.79 -2.75 3.78
N TYR A 130 -8.99 -3.66 3.17
CA TYR A 130 -9.04 -5.05 3.59
C TYR A 130 -8.47 -5.26 5.01
N LEU A 131 -7.44 -4.51 5.40
CA LEU A 131 -6.87 -4.62 6.75
C LEU A 131 -7.90 -4.32 7.84
N LEU A 132 -8.61 -3.18 7.70
CA LEU A 132 -9.51 -2.67 8.74
C LEU A 132 -10.94 -3.21 8.64
N ARG A 133 -11.37 -3.70 7.43
CA ARG A 133 -12.74 -4.13 7.18
C ARG A 133 -12.91 -5.63 7.01
N GLN A 134 -11.83 -6.37 6.67
CA GLN A 134 -11.94 -7.77 6.30
C GLN A 134 -10.98 -8.68 7.07
N THR A 135 -9.68 -8.31 7.20
CA THR A 135 -8.69 -9.13 7.93
C THR A 135 -8.99 -9.14 9.43
N TYR A 136 -9.23 -7.99 10.00
CA TYR A 136 -9.81 -7.81 11.33
C TYR A 136 -10.91 -6.75 11.22
N GLU A 137 -12.15 -7.18 11.25
CA GLU A 137 -13.30 -6.29 11.07
C GLU A 137 -13.48 -5.40 12.30
N LEU A 138 -13.03 -4.16 12.21
CA LEU A 138 -13.18 -3.16 13.27
C LEU A 138 -14.63 -2.70 13.38
N LYS A 139 -15.16 -2.71 14.60
CA LYS A 139 -16.56 -2.36 14.91
C LYS A 139 -16.74 -0.95 15.44
N GLY A 140 -15.63 -0.29 15.85
CA GLY A 140 -15.62 0.98 16.55
C GLY A 140 -15.44 0.81 18.06
N GLY A 141 -14.64 1.74 18.65
CA GLY A 141 -14.31 1.70 20.08
C GLY A 141 -13.03 0.91 20.42
N GLU A 142 -12.53 0.07 19.51
CA GLU A 142 -11.29 -0.66 19.74
C GLU A 142 -10.07 0.26 19.78
N THR A 143 -9.04 -0.15 20.51
CA THR A 143 -7.70 0.43 20.42
C THR A 143 -6.79 -0.54 19.65
N ILE A 144 -6.13 -0.05 18.59
CA ILE A 144 -5.26 -0.86 17.72
C ILE A 144 -3.86 -0.27 17.66
N LEU A 145 -2.86 -1.11 17.29
CA LEU A 145 -1.51 -0.65 16.99
C LEU A 145 -1.25 -0.74 15.48
N PHE A 146 -0.71 0.35 14.91
CA PHE A 146 -0.35 0.41 13.50
C PHE A 146 1.09 0.93 13.34
N HIS A 147 1.97 0.09 12.80
CA HIS A 147 3.36 0.51 12.58
C HIS A 147 3.51 1.45 11.38
N ALA A 148 4.48 2.37 11.46
CA ALA A 148 4.78 3.36 10.42
C ALA A 148 3.57 4.27 10.05
N ALA A 149 2.91 4.82 11.06
CA ALA A 149 1.65 5.57 10.95
C ALA A 149 1.71 6.83 10.05
N ALA A 150 2.88 7.42 9.85
CA ALA A 150 3.07 8.58 8.95
C ALA A 150 3.46 8.20 7.50
N GLY A 151 3.58 6.90 7.19
CA GLY A 151 3.84 6.40 5.85
C GLY A 151 2.57 6.37 4.97
N GLY A 152 2.71 6.01 3.70
CA GLY A 152 1.59 6.03 2.75
C GLY A 152 0.36 5.23 3.19
N VAL A 153 0.52 3.97 3.63
CA VAL A 153 -0.59 3.16 4.17
C VAL A 153 -1.03 3.68 5.54
N GLY A 154 -0.08 3.98 6.43
CA GLY A 154 -0.36 4.43 7.80
C GLY A 154 -1.15 5.73 7.86
N SER A 155 -0.86 6.71 7.00
CA SER A 155 -1.58 7.97 6.93
C SER A 155 -3.05 7.81 6.52
N LEU A 156 -3.34 6.86 5.63
CA LEU A 156 -4.72 6.51 5.28
C LEU A 156 -5.39 5.72 6.41
N ALA A 157 -4.65 4.80 7.05
CA ALA A 157 -5.16 4.01 8.18
C ALA A 157 -5.55 4.90 9.37
N CYS A 158 -4.77 5.93 9.70
CA CYS A 158 -5.11 6.90 10.75
C CYS A 158 -6.47 7.58 10.50
N GLN A 159 -6.67 8.06 9.28
CA GLN A 159 -7.91 8.75 8.89
C GLN A 159 -9.10 7.77 8.88
N TRP A 160 -8.90 6.59 8.32
CA TRP A 160 -9.96 5.58 8.22
C TRP A 160 -10.37 5.06 9.60
N ALA A 161 -9.39 4.73 10.47
CA ALA A 161 -9.64 4.32 11.86
C ALA A 161 -10.42 5.38 12.64
N LYS A 162 -10.03 6.67 12.50
CA LYS A 162 -10.80 7.80 13.08
C LYS A 162 -12.23 7.82 12.59
N ALA A 163 -12.47 7.64 11.29
CA ALA A 163 -13.80 7.62 10.71
C ALA A 163 -14.65 6.43 11.19
N LEU A 164 -14.03 5.33 11.59
CA LEU A 164 -14.66 4.15 12.19
C LEU A 164 -14.87 4.28 13.72
N GLY A 165 -14.39 5.35 14.34
CA GLY A 165 -14.44 5.50 15.81
C GLY A 165 -13.44 4.61 16.55
N VAL A 166 -12.35 4.22 15.89
CA VAL A 166 -11.27 3.36 16.41
C VAL A 166 -10.11 4.22 16.90
N LYS A 167 -9.54 3.88 18.06
CA LYS A 167 -8.35 4.52 18.63
C LYS A 167 -7.09 3.88 18.03
N LEU A 168 -6.45 4.53 17.07
CA LEU A 168 -5.22 4.05 16.48
C LEU A 168 -4.01 4.61 17.24
N ILE A 169 -3.19 3.71 17.80
CA ILE A 169 -1.84 4.00 18.30
C ILE A 169 -0.89 3.81 17.13
N GLY A 170 -0.17 4.87 16.74
CA GLY A 170 0.75 4.85 15.60
C GLY A 170 2.22 4.83 16.02
N THR A 171 3.07 3.96 15.46
CA THR A 171 4.51 4.11 15.66
C THR A 171 5.13 5.04 14.62
N VAL A 172 6.05 5.86 15.06
CA VAL A 172 6.73 6.89 14.26
C VAL A 172 8.22 6.98 14.63
N SER A 173 9.03 7.68 13.82
CA SER A 173 10.47 7.82 14.02
C SER A 173 10.93 9.25 14.32
N SER A 174 10.01 10.20 14.43
CA SER A 174 10.34 11.59 14.76
C SER A 174 9.12 12.37 15.25
N PRO A 175 9.33 13.50 15.95
CA PRO A 175 8.26 14.40 16.38
C PRO A 175 7.39 14.94 15.23
N GLU A 176 7.99 15.23 14.07
CA GLU A 176 7.27 15.73 12.89
C GLU A 176 6.32 14.67 12.35
N LYS A 177 6.76 13.40 12.29
CA LYS A 177 5.92 12.26 11.90
C LYS A 177 4.82 11.98 12.93
N ALA A 178 5.10 12.21 14.21
CA ALA A 178 4.08 12.11 15.27
C ALA A 178 2.99 13.17 15.10
N ALA A 179 3.40 14.43 14.89
CA ALA A 179 2.47 15.51 14.62
C ALA A 179 1.61 15.25 13.37
N LEU A 180 2.22 14.75 12.28
CA LEU A 180 1.50 14.37 11.07
C LEU A 180 0.49 13.26 11.35
N ALA A 181 0.88 12.15 11.98
CA ALA A 181 -0.02 11.04 12.26
C ALA A 181 -1.21 11.49 13.15
N LYS A 182 -0.95 12.29 14.18
CA LYS A 182 -2.00 12.88 15.04
C LYS A 182 -2.95 13.80 14.25
N SER A 183 -2.43 14.66 13.38
CA SER A 183 -3.24 15.51 12.53
C SER A 183 -4.17 14.74 11.59
N LEU A 184 -3.74 13.53 11.17
CA LEU A 184 -4.49 12.60 10.34
C LEU A 184 -5.46 11.73 11.13
N GLY A 185 -5.44 11.77 12.45
CA GLY A 185 -6.44 11.08 13.28
C GLY A 185 -5.91 9.94 14.13
N ALA A 186 -4.59 9.71 14.19
CA ALA A 186 -4.03 8.81 15.20
C ALA A 186 -4.42 9.33 16.60
N TRP A 187 -4.94 8.41 17.43
CA TRP A 187 -5.30 8.76 18.81
C TRP A 187 -4.06 9.04 19.64
N GLU A 188 -3.04 8.18 19.52
CA GLU A 188 -1.74 8.37 20.14
C GLU A 188 -0.61 7.95 19.19
N THR A 189 0.61 8.42 19.49
CA THR A 189 1.82 8.07 18.74
C THR A 189 2.93 7.67 19.69
N ILE A 190 3.74 6.70 19.26
CA ILE A 190 4.93 6.20 20.00
C ILE A 190 6.15 6.40 19.11
N ASP A 191 7.12 7.18 19.58
CA ASP A 191 8.41 7.33 18.91
C ASP A 191 9.31 6.13 19.27
N TYR A 192 9.35 5.14 18.38
CA TYR A 192 10.11 3.90 18.62
C TYR A 192 11.63 4.11 18.71
N SER A 193 12.15 5.28 18.37
CA SER A 193 13.57 5.63 18.54
C SER A 193 13.89 6.00 20.01
N LYS A 194 12.88 6.28 20.82
CA LYS A 194 13.02 6.80 22.18
C LYS A 194 12.26 5.96 23.23
N GLU A 195 11.22 5.26 22.80
CA GLU A 195 10.29 4.57 23.68
C GLU A 195 10.25 3.06 23.38
N ASN A 196 10.04 2.25 24.42
CA ASN A 196 9.68 0.84 24.21
C ASN A 196 8.20 0.76 23.81
N VAL A 197 7.95 0.38 22.58
CA VAL A 197 6.59 0.36 22.01
C VAL A 197 5.64 -0.54 22.79
N ALA A 198 6.05 -1.77 23.13
CA ALA A 198 5.19 -2.72 23.83
C ALA A 198 4.83 -2.23 25.25
N GLN A 199 5.81 -1.65 25.97
CA GLN A 199 5.58 -1.05 27.27
C GLN A 199 4.62 0.14 27.17
N ARG A 200 4.82 1.00 26.16
CA ARG A 200 3.96 2.16 25.99
C ARG A 200 2.52 1.78 25.58
N VAL A 201 2.36 0.71 24.80
CA VAL A 201 1.03 0.14 24.50
C VAL A 201 0.35 -0.35 25.77
N LEU A 202 1.06 -1.04 26.69
CA LEU A 202 0.50 -1.45 27.99
C LEU A 202 -0.01 -0.27 28.79
N GLU A 203 0.76 0.82 28.86
CA GLU A 203 0.37 2.04 29.60
C GLU A 203 -0.88 2.69 28.98
N LEU A 204 -0.92 2.84 27.65
CA LEU A 204 -2.03 3.46 26.94
C LEU A 204 -3.33 2.62 26.95
N THR A 205 -3.22 1.34 27.29
CA THR A 205 -4.36 0.41 27.32
C THR A 205 -4.66 -0.13 28.73
N ASP A 206 -4.18 0.52 29.77
CA ASP A 206 -4.39 0.09 31.17
C ASP A 206 -4.02 -1.40 31.37
N GLY A 207 -2.90 -1.84 30.80
CA GLY A 207 -2.39 -3.21 30.88
C GLY A 207 -3.07 -4.24 29.97
N LYS A 208 -4.06 -3.87 29.18
CA LYS A 208 -4.88 -4.81 28.37
C LYS A 208 -4.24 -5.20 27.05
N LYS A 209 -3.27 -4.41 26.53
CA LYS A 209 -2.74 -4.51 25.18
C LYS A 209 -3.81 -4.27 24.10
N VAL A 210 -3.47 -4.49 22.83
CA VAL A 210 -4.41 -4.29 21.71
C VAL A 210 -4.91 -5.62 21.14
N PRO A 211 -6.15 -5.71 20.65
CA PRO A 211 -6.66 -6.93 20.03
C PRO A 211 -6.00 -7.26 18.69
N VAL A 212 -5.50 -6.22 17.99
CA VAL A 212 -4.84 -6.40 16.70
C VAL A 212 -3.68 -5.41 16.52
N VAL A 213 -2.59 -5.92 15.92
CA VAL A 213 -1.42 -5.14 15.49
C VAL A 213 -1.30 -5.25 13.97
N TYR A 214 -1.17 -4.13 13.29
CA TYR A 214 -0.90 -4.07 11.85
C TYR A 214 0.56 -3.71 11.60
N ASP A 215 1.30 -4.64 11.00
CA ASP A 215 2.74 -4.55 10.81
C ASP A 215 3.12 -4.61 9.32
N GLY A 216 3.47 -3.45 8.76
CA GLY A 216 4.01 -3.32 7.40
C GLY A 216 5.55 -3.24 7.38
N VAL A 217 6.21 -3.26 8.55
CA VAL A 217 7.66 -3.09 8.70
C VAL A 217 8.38 -4.43 8.62
N GLY A 218 7.93 -5.43 9.36
CA GLY A 218 8.42 -6.80 9.29
C GLY A 218 9.53 -7.11 10.28
N LYS A 219 10.74 -7.45 9.79
CA LYS A 219 11.85 -7.98 10.61
C LYS A 219 12.09 -7.20 11.89
N ASP A 220 12.21 -5.88 11.81
CA ASP A 220 12.58 -5.04 12.95
C ASP A 220 11.46 -4.90 13.98
N THR A 221 10.20 -5.12 13.61
CA THR A 221 9.03 -4.92 14.48
C THR A 221 8.36 -6.21 14.93
N TRP A 222 8.77 -7.36 14.40
CA TRP A 222 8.13 -8.64 14.67
C TRP A 222 7.91 -8.95 16.15
N LEU A 223 8.98 -8.91 16.97
CA LEU A 223 8.86 -9.20 18.39
C LEU A 223 8.03 -8.15 19.13
N THR A 224 8.20 -6.88 18.78
CA THR A 224 7.42 -5.78 19.36
C THR A 224 5.93 -5.93 19.06
N SER A 225 5.58 -6.37 17.85
CA SER A 225 4.20 -6.66 17.45
C SER A 225 3.59 -7.76 18.30
N LEU A 226 4.33 -8.88 18.51
CA LEU A 226 3.90 -9.98 19.37
C LEU A 226 3.76 -9.56 20.84
N ASP A 227 4.63 -8.65 21.33
CA ASP A 227 4.59 -8.16 22.70
C ASP A 227 3.50 -7.13 22.97
N SER A 228 3.00 -6.48 21.91
CA SER A 228 1.96 -5.45 22.00
C SER A 228 0.53 -6.00 21.90
N VAL A 229 0.36 -7.20 21.31
CA VAL A 229 -0.97 -7.80 21.10
C VAL A 229 -1.45 -8.54 22.36
N ALA A 230 -2.74 -8.47 22.64
CA ALA A 230 -3.39 -9.15 23.76
C ALA A 230 -3.39 -10.69 23.57
N PRO A 231 -3.51 -11.49 24.64
CA PRO A 231 -3.70 -12.94 24.50
C PRO A 231 -4.83 -13.28 23.54
N ARG A 232 -4.61 -14.24 22.64
CA ARG A 232 -5.51 -14.63 21.53
C ARG A 232 -5.80 -13.49 20.54
N GLY A 233 -5.00 -12.42 20.54
CA GLY A 233 -5.10 -11.35 19.55
C GLY A 233 -4.37 -11.68 18.26
N LEU A 234 -4.50 -10.79 17.29
CA LEU A 234 -4.03 -10.97 15.91
C LEU A 234 -2.86 -10.04 15.58
N VAL A 235 -1.78 -10.59 15.04
CA VAL A 235 -0.74 -9.81 14.34
C VAL A 235 -0.92 -9.95 12.83
N VAL A 236 -1.17 -8.84 12.17
CA VAL A 236 -1.33 -8.77 10.71
C VAL A 236 -0.02 -8.27 10.10
N SER A 237 0.82 -9.19 9.62
CA SER A 237 2.09 -8.88 8.97
C SER A 237 1.85 -8.66 7.47
N PHE A 238 1.67 -7.41 7.03
CA PHE A 238 1.28 -7.10 5.64
C PHE A 238 2.41 -6.50 4.79
N GLY A 239 3.61 -6.25 5.36
CA GLY A 239 4.76 -5.67 4.64
C GLY A 239 6.11 -6.18 5.14
N ASN A 240 7.18 -5.79 4.43
CA ASN A 240 8.57 -6.16 4.71
C ASN A 240 9.51 -4.96 4.57
N ALA A 241 9.11 -3.76 5.02
CA ALA A 241 9.90 -2.53 4.80
C ALA A 241 11.30 -2.58 5.44
N SER A 242 11.50 -3.40 6.48
CA SER A 242 12.81 -3.64 7.11
C SER A 242 13.40 -5.03 6.78
N GLY A 243 12.74 -5.79 5.93
CA GLY A 243 13.10 -7.17 5.59
C GLY A 243 12.02 -8.17 5.98
N ALA A 244 12.13 -9.39 5.43
CA ALA A 244 11.20 -10.47 5.73
C ALA A 244 11.33 -10.96 7.18
N VAL A 245 10.21 -11.42 7.73
CA VAL A 245 10.19 -12.21 8.97
C VAL A 245 10.36 -13.67 8.56
N ASP A 246 11.47 -14.27 8.95
CA ASP A 246 11.81 -15.66 8.65
C ASP A 246 12.28 -16.42 9.90
N GLY A 247 12.48 -17.73 9.79
CA GLY A 247 13.00 -18.57 10.88
C GLY A 247 12.12 -18.61 12.14
N VAL A 248 10.82 -18.37 12.02
CA VAL A 248 9.91 -18.25 13.18
C VAL A 248 9.59 -19.65 13.74
N ASN A 249 9.94 -19.87 15.01
CA ASN A 249 9.43 -21.00 15.76
C ASN A 249 8.00 -20.68 16.25
N LEU A 250 7.01 -21.45 15.80
CA LEU A 250 5.61 -21.23 16.18
C LEU A 250 5.34 -21.32 17.69
N GLY A 251 6.22 -21.97 18.47
CA GLY A 251 6.13 -21.99 19.92
C GLY A 251 6.10 -20.61 20.58
N ILE A 252 6.66 -19.58 19.91
CA ILE A 252 6.60 -18.21 20.38
C ILE A 252 5.17 -17.68 20.48
N LEU A 253 4.27 -18.11 19.59
CA LEU A 253 2.87 -17.68 19.60
C LEU A 253 2.13 -18.23 20.83
N ALA A 254 2.41 -19.48 21.21
CA ALA A 254 1.87 -20.07 22.44
C ALA A 254 2.42 -19.35 23.67
N ALA A 255 3.75 -19.15 23.73
CA ALA A 255 4.42 -18.51 24.87
C ALA A 255 3.94 -17.06 25.09
N LYS A 256 3.57 -16.32 24.05
CA LYS A 256 3.10 -14.94 24.13
C LYS A 256 1.58 -14.80 24.26
N GLY A 257 0.85 -15.90 24.45
CA GLY A 257 -0.59 -15.85 24.77
C GLY A 257 -1.50 -16.47 23.72
N SER A 258 -1.04 -17.51 23.02
CA SER A 258 -1.83 -18.22 21.98
C SER A 258 -2.28 -17.27 20.85
N LEU A 259 -1.32 -16.54 20.31
CA LEU A 259 -1.56 -15.49 19.33
C LEU A 259 -1.94 -16.05 17.96
N TYR A 260 -2.69 -15.25 17.19
CA TYR A 260 -2.90 -15.46 15.77
C TYR A 260 -1.95 -14.59 14.95
N VAL A 261 -1.49 -15.11 13.82
CA VAL A 261 -0.69 -14.36 12.85
C VAL A 261 -1.24 -14.62 11.46
N THR A 262 -1.38 -13.58 10.67
CA THR A 262 -1.74 -13.69 9.25
C THR A 262 -0.81 -12.86 8.38
N ARG A 263 -0.61 -13.31 7.12
CA ARG A 263 0.14 -12.61 6.08
C ARG A 263 -0.78 -12.38 4.88
N PRO A 264 -1.64 -11.34 4.93
CA PRO A 264 -2.58 -11.08 3.84
C PRO A 264 -1.90 -10.44 2.64
N THR A 265 -2.50 -10.59 1.45
CA THR A 265 -2.10 -9.89 0.23
C THR A 265 -3.32 -9.27 -0.45
N LEU A 266 -3.16 -8.08 -1.04
CA LEU A 266 -4.23 -7.44 -1.80
C LEU A 266 -4.74 -8.35 -2.92
N ALA A 267 -3.86 -9.09 -3.59
CA ALA A 267 -4.23 -10.01 -4.66
C ALA A 267 -5.25 -11.08 -4.22
N THR A 268 -5.19 -11.53 -2.97
CA THR A 268 -6.16 -12.49 -2.43
C THR A 268 -7.52 -11.83 -2.15
N TYR A 269 -7.52 -10.65 -1.54
CA TYR A 269 -8.76 -9.93 -1.18
C TYR A 269 -9.47 -9.34 -2.41
N ALA A 270 -8.71 -8.95 -3.42
CA ALA A 270 -9.22 -8.41 -4.69
C ALA A 270 -9.09 -9.43 -5.83
N SER A 271 -9.30 -10.71 -5.56
CA SER A 271 -9.05 -11.82 -6.49
C SER A 271 -10.02 -11.88 -7.67
N ASN A 272 -11.15 -11.21 -7.58
CA ASN A 272 -12.13 -11.11 -8.66
C ASN A 272 -12.66 -9.67 -8.82
N PRO A 273 -13.21 -9.31 -10.00
CA PRO A 273 -13.66 -7.95 -10.27
C PRO A 273 -14.73 -7.42 -9.31
N LYS A 274 -15.62 -8.28 -8.81
CA LYS A 274 -16.69 -7.88 -7.89
C LYS A 274 -16.12 -7.42 -6.54
N ASP A 275 -15.20 -8.18 -5.97
CA ASP A 275 -14.57 -7.83 -4.70
C ASP A 275 -13.69 -6.59 -4.86
N LEU A 276 -12.90 -6.51 -5.96
CA LEU A 276 -12.11 -5.32 -6.28
C LEU A 276 -12.98 -4.07 -6.39
N GLN A 277 -14.12 -4.15 -7.10
CA GLN A 277 -15.04 -3.02 -7.26
C GLN A 277 -15.63 -2.60 -5.92
N ALA A 278 -16.10 -3.55 -5.10
CA ALA A 278 -16.67 -3.25 -3.78
C ALA A 278 -15.65 -2.56 -2.84
N MET A 279 -14.39 -3.02 -2.86
CA MET A 279 -13.30 -2.39 -2.10
C MET A 279 -12.99 -0.98 -2.62
N ALA A 280 -12.98 -0.79 -3.93
CA ALA A 280 -12.74 0.50 -4.56
C ALA A 280 -13.89 1.49 -4.28
N ASP A 281 -15.13 1.03 -4.31
CA ASP A 281 -16.32 1.86 -4.01
C ASP A 281 -16.27 2.35 -2.55
N ASP A 282 -15.89 1.49 -1.59
CA ASP A 282 -15.69 1.89 -0.19
C ASP A 282 -14.58 2.96 -0.08
N LEU A 283 -13.42 2.74 -0.72
CA LEU A 283 -12.33 3.70 -0.76
C LEU A 283 -12.75 5.05 -1.37
N PHE A 284 -13.38 5.02 -2.52
CA PHE A 284 -13.84 6.24 -3.22
C PHE A 284 -14.93 6.97 -2.43
N SER A 285 -15.80 6.23 -1.74
CA SER A 285 -16.78 6.83 -0.81
C SER A 285 -16.08 7.57 0.33
N MET A 286 -15.07 6.96 0.95
CA MET A 286 -14.29 7.58 2.02
C MET A 286 -13.59 8.87 1.56
N ILE A 287 -13.06 8.88 0.33
CA ILE A 287 -12.42 10.06 -0.27
C ILE A 287 -13.46 11.15 -0.57
N LYS A 288 -14.55 10.81 -1.25
CA LYS A 288 -15.59 11.77 -1.67
C LYS A 288 -16.31 12.41 -0.48
N ASN A 289 -16.48 11.66 0.61
CA ASN A 289 -17.09 12.16 1.85
C ASN A 289 -16.09 12.91 2.75
N GLY A 290 -14.85 13.14 2.31
CA GLY A 290 -13.83 13.86 3.06
C GLY A 290 -13.35 13.13 4.33
N LYS A 291 -13.65 11.84 4.49
CA LYS A 291 -13.20 11.01 5.62
C LYS A 291 -11.74 10.58 5.46
N VAL A 292 -11.31 10.41 4.22
CA VAL A 292 -9.92 10.12 3.85
C VAL A 292 -9.47 11.12 2.80
N ARG A 293 -8.41 11.85 3.11
CA ARG A 293 -7.73 12.77 2.19
C ARG A 293 -6.44 12.11 1.69
N ILE A 294 -6.19 12.23 0.41
CA ILE A 294 -4.97 11.71 -0.22
C ILE A 294 -3.94 12.84 -0.30
N ASP A 295 -2.96 12.79 0.57
CA ASP A 295 -1.86 13.75 0.59
C ASP A 295 -0.72 13.25 -0.29
N ILE A 296 -0.56 13.89 -1.47
CA ILE A 296 0.53 13.61 -2.42
C ILE A 296 1.66 14.60 -2.10
N ASN A 297 2.57 14.15 -1.25
CA ASN A 297 3.64 15.03 -0.75
C ASN A 297 4.86 15.04 -1.66
N GLN A 298 5.03 14.04 -2.52
CA GLN A 298 6.15 13.98 -3.47
C GLN A 298 5.65 13.63 -4.87
N ARG A 299 6.13 14.40 -5.87
CA ARG A 299 5.92 14.17 -7.29
C ARG A 299 7.28 14.11 -7.98
N PHE A 300 7.50 13.09 -8.77
CA PHE A 300 8.68 12.92 -9.60
C PHE A 300 8.26 12.69 -11.05
N SER A 301 9.13 13.02 -12.00
CA SER A 301 8.94 12.53 -13.36
C SER A 301 9.13 11.01 -13.40
N LEU A 302 8.55 10.33 -14.37
CA LEU A 302 8.77 8.89 -14.57
C LEU A 302 10.28 8.59 -14.74
N ALA A 303 11.02 9.47 -15.44
CA ALA A 303 12.47 9.37 -15.62
C ALA A 303 13.25 9.38 -14.29
N ASP A 304 12.72 10.02 -13.25
CA ASP A 304 13.33 10.12 -11.93
C ASP A 304 12.94 8.96 -10.97
N ALA A 305 12.39 7.86 -11.48
CA ALA A 305 11.92 6.75 -10.66
C ALA A 305 13.01 6.19 -9.70
N ALA A 306 14.27 6.14 -10.15
CA ALA A 306 15.39 5.70 -9.31
C ALA A 306 15.59 6.63 -8.10
N LYS A 307 15.52 7.94 -8.31
CA LYS A 307 15.58 8.95 -7.25
C LYS A 307 14.38 8.82 -6.31
N ALA A 308 13.18 8.69 -6.84
CA ALA A 308 11.96 8.52 -6.05
C ALA A 308 12.03 7.27 -5.13
N GLN A 309 12.54 6.15 -5.63
CA GLN A 309 12.76 4.96 -4.82
C GLN A 309 13.87 5.12 -3.78
N THR A 310 14.90 5.91 -4.07
CA THR A 310 15.95 6.26 -3.11
C THR A 310 15.38 7.05 -1.93
N GLU A 311 14.52 8.03 -2.20
CA GLU A 311 13.84 8.81 -1.15
C GLU A 311 12.91 7.95 -0.30
N LEU A 312 12.13 7.06 -0.95
CA LEU A 312 11.22 6.12 -0.26
C LEU A 312 12.02 5.17 0.65
N SER A 313 13.03 4.50 0.13
CA SER A 313 13.87 3.56 0.88
C SER A 313 14.64 4.25 2.02
N GLY A 314 15.04 5.52 1.80
CA GLY A 314 15.69 6.37 2.79
C GLY A 314 14.75 6.90 3.89
N ARG A 315 13.46 6.53 3.87
CA ARG A 315 12.42 6.99 4.84
C ARG A 315 12.26 8.52 4.88
N ARG A 316 12.59 9.20 3.77
CA ARG A 316 12.49 10.68 3.62
C ARG A 316 11.15 11.14 3.05
N THR A 317 10.26 10.20 2.75
CA THR A 317 8.92 10.49 2.24
C THR A 317 7.86 10.42 3.34
N THR A 318 6.75 11.13 3.13
CA THR A 318 5.52 11.05 3.92
C THR A 318 4.31 11.04 2.98
N GLY A 319 3.15 10.53 3.44
CA GLY A 319 1.97 10.43 2.59
C GLY A 319 2.22 9.57 1.35
N SER A 320 1.64 9.97 0.23
CA SER A 320 1.80 9.27 -1.05
C SER A 320 2.83 9.95 -1.95
N THR A 321 3.60 9.13 -2.66
CA THR A 321 4.54 9.55 -3.72
C THR A 321 3.99 9.05 -5.06
N ILE A 322 4.03 9.89 -6.08
CA ILE A 322 3.63 9.54 -7.44
C ILE A 322 4.74 9.86 -8.45
N LEU A 323 4.69 9.13 -9.57
CA LEU A 323 5.45 9.43 -10.78
C LEU A 323 4.50 9.98 -11.83
N LEU A 324 4.95 11.00 -12.57
CA LEU A 324 4.23 11.58 -13.69
C LEU A 324 4.93 11.13 -14.99
N PRO A 325 4.19 10.52 -15.92
CA PRO A 325 4.72 10.09 -17.23
C PRO A 325 5.27 11.23 -18.08
#